data_5650dc478d84c23fb92faacfc74ac72d
#
_entry.id   5650dc478d84c23fb92faacfc74ac72d
#
_cell.length_a   1.000
_cell.length_b   1.000
_cell.length_c   1.000
_cell.angle_alpha   90.00
_cell.angle_beta   90.00
_cell.angle_gamma   90.00
#
_symmetry.space_group_name_H-M   'P 1'
#
loop_
_entity.id
_entity.type
_entity.pdbx_description
1 polymer ?
#
loop_
_entity_poly.entity_id
_entity_poly.type
_entity_poly.pdbx_seq_one_letter_code
_entity_poly.pdbx_strand_id
1 'polypeptide(L)'
;MRKLTFILAIAALIVGTSAVAQDQQPEVVKLTQVEGKFTKKQLNLKPGTYVFEVTNKSVDREVGLVVANATDEGKAGDHIQEGYLSNTIKKGETASSQAVTLAPGTYKYFCPLNPTPEYTITVSE
;
A
#
# COMPACT_ATOMS: atom_id res chain seq x y z
N MET A 1 25.01 19.53 46.48
CA MET A 1 24.50 19.53 46.06
C MET A 1 24.28 19.80 45.07
N ARG A 2 24.12 19.85 44.55
CA ARG A 2 23.84 20.09 43.73
C ARG A 2 23.84 19.41 42.71
N LYS A 3 24.06 18.82 42.25
CA LYS A 3 24.19 18.21 41.44
C LYS A 3 23.22 17.72 40.80
N LEU A 4 22.76 17.44 40.92
CA LEU A 4 21.77 16.96 40.55
C LEU A 4 21.19 17.41 39.54
N THR A 5 21.19 18.04 39.42
CA THR A 5 20.57 18.69 38.58
C THR A 5 20.71 18.38 37.25
N PHE A 6 21.48 18.33 36.78
CA PHE A 6 21.64 18.24 35.53
C PHE A 6 21.13 17.16 34.84
N ILE A 7 20.96 16.47 35.21
CA ILE A 7 20.47 15.38 34.76
C ILE A 7 19.32 15.47 33.96
N LEU A 8 18.44 16.08 34.39
CA LEU A 8 17.28 16.19 33.76
C LEU A 8 17.42 16.50 32.37
N ALA A 9 18.23 17.18 32.03
CA ALA A 9 18.37 17.62 30.72
C ALA A 9 18.33 16.51 29.76
N ILE A 10 18.85 15.48 30.10
CA ILE A 10 18.86 14.39 29.32
C ILE A 10 17.62 13.90 28.85
N ALA A 11 16.74 13.80 29.67
CA ALA A 11 15.50 13.26 29.32
C ALA A 11 15.01 13.86 28.07
N ALA A 12 15.16 15.03 27.92
CA ALA A 12 14.62 15.71 26.83
C ALA A 12 15.00 15.16 25.49
N LEU A 13 16.16 14.75 25.36
CA LEU A 13 16.58 14.29 24.16
C LEU A 13 15.90 13.16 23.58
N ILE A 14 15.65 12.25 24.29
CA ILE A 14 15.02 11.10 23.87
C ILE A 14 13.83 11.30 23.09
N VAL A 15 13.12 12.22 23.43
CA VAL A 15 11.95 12.51 22.75
C VAL A 15 12.04 12.51 21.26
N GLY A 16 13.01 13.12 20.78
CA GLY A 16 13.11 13.26 19.38
C GLY A 16 13.12 11.99 18.60
N THR A 17 13.71 11.01 19.10
CA THR A 17 13.82 9.79 18.39
C THR A 17 12.52 9.08 18.26
N SER A 18 11.67 9.15 19.19
CA SER A 18 10.45 8.44 19.13
C SER A 18 9.60 8.94 18.01
N ALA A 19 9.61 10.19 17.79
CA ALA A 19 8.78 10.76 16.76
C ALA A 19 9.10 10.21 15.39
N VAL A 20 10.32 9.99 15.14
CA VAL A 20 10.72 9.49 13.85
C VAL A 20 10.14 8.13 13.55
N ALA A 21 10.08 7.30 14.49
CA ALA A 21 9.59 5.97 14.28
C ALA A 21 8.17 5.95 13.76
N GLN A 22 7.37 6.90 14.14
CA GLN A 22 6.00 6.91 13.71
C GLN A 22 5.83 7.16 12.25
N ASP A 23 6.78 7.81 11.62
CA ASP A 23 6.68 8.10 10.22
C ASP A 23 6.85 6.86 9.37
N GLN A 24 7.23 5.77 9.99
CA GLN A 24 7.45 4.55 9.26
C GLN A 24 6.20 3.69 9.13
N GLN A 25 5.11 4.10 9.69
CA GLN A 25 3.92 3.29 9.65
C GLN A 25 3.30 3.30 8.26
N PRO A 26 2.92 2.13 7.72
CA PRO A 26 2.32 2.08 6.41
C PRO A 26 0.95 2.75 6.39
N GLU A 27 0.62 3.33 5.27
CA GLU A 27 -0.72 3.84 5.05
C GLU A 27 -1.53 2.77 4.36
N VAL A 28 -2.83 2.73 4.60
CA VAL A 28 -3.69 1.74 3.98
C VAL A 28 -4.38 2.35 2.77
N VAL A 29 -4.26 1.66 1.63
CA VAL A 29 -4.95 2.05 0.41
C VAL A 29 -6.11 1.08 0.24
N LYS A 30 -7.33 1.59 0.35
CA LYS A 30 -8.51 0.73 0.25
C LYS A 30 -9.02 0.69 -1.17
N LEU A 31 -9.19 -0.51 -1.70
CA LEU A 31 -9.67 -0.73 -3.05
C LEU A 31 -10.87 -1.65 -3.01
N THR A 32 -11.82 -1.40 -3.89
CA THR A 32 -13.02 -2.21 -3.96
C THR A 32 -13.17 -2.78 -5.37
N GLN A 33 -13.47 -4.06 -5.47
CA GLN A 33 -13.73 -4.68 -6.75
C GLN A 33 -15.20 -4.98 -6.95
N VAL A 34 -15.65 -4.74 -8.16
CA VAL A 34 -16.95 -5.17 -8.63
C VAL A 34 -16.68 -5.92 -9.93
N GLU A 35 -17.68 -6.50 -10.53
CA GLU A 35 -17.51 -7.31 -11.71
C GLU A 35 -16.71 -6.58 -12.79
N GLY A 36 -15.58 -7.15 -13.13
CA GLY A 36 -14.73 -6.64 -14.23
C GLY A 36 -13.94 -5.37 -13.94
N LYS A 37 -13.93 -4.86 -12.73
CA LYS A 37 -13.20 -3.62 -12.48
C LYS A 37 -12.99 -3.31 -11.01
N PHE A 38 -12.05 -2.41 -10.75
CA PHE A 38 -11.93 -1.75 -9.47
C PHE A 38 -12.73 -0.46 -9.54
N THR A 39 -13.30 -0.05 -8.43
CA THR A 39 -14.05 1.20 -8.41
C THR A 39 -13.15 2.42 -8.50
N LYS A 40 -11.90 2.32 -8.01
CA LYS A 40 -10.93 3.39 -8.22
C LYS A 40 -10.17 3.12 -9.49
N LYS A 41 -10.11 4.09 -10.36
CA LYS A 41 -9.51 3.93 -11.67
C LYS A 41 -8.06 4.37 -11.76
N GLN A 42 -7.57 5.05 -10.75
CA GLN A 42 -6.17 5.44 -10.67
C GLN A 42 -5.83 5.84 -9.27
N LEU A 43 -4.56 5.79 -8.93
CA LEU A 43 -4.08 6.20 -7.62
C LEU A 43 -2.95 7.19 -7.81
N ASN A 44 -2.94 8.25 -7.01
CA ASN A 44 -1.86 9.22 -7.00
C ASN A 44 -1.33 9.24 -5.59
N LEU A 45 -0.13 8.78 -5.39
CA LEU A 45 0.43 8.62 -4.04
C LEU A 45 1.76 9.33 -3.93
N LYS A 46 2.15 9.60 -2.71
CA LYS A 46 3.49 10.10 -2.44
C LYS A 46 4.39 8.90 -2.18
N PRO A 47 5.71 9.06 -2.32
CA PRO A 47 6.61 7.96 -2.01
C PRO A 47 6.41 7.55 -0.56
N GLY A 48 6.37 6.28 -0.30
CA GLY A 48 6.18 5.79 1.06
C GLY A 48 5.82 4.32 1.08
N THR A 49 5.38 3.86 2.23
CA THR A 49 5.03 2.46 2.45
C THR A 49 3.53 2.32 2.61
N TYR A 50 2.96 1.37 1.89
CA TYR A 50 1.52 1.21 1.82
C TYR A 50 1.10 -0.25 2.00
N VAL A 51 -0.08 -0.44 2.57
CA VAL A 51 -0.71 -1.76 2.59
C VAL A 51 -1.98 -1.61 1.76
N PHE A 52 -2.15 -2.50 0.78
CA PHE A 52 -3.34 -2.47 -0.06
C PHE A 52 -4.40 -3.38 0.55
N GLU A 53 -5.58 -2.84 0.76
CA GLU A 53 -6.68 -3.59 1.33
C GLU A 53 -7.78 -3.67 0.29
N VAL A 54 -8.13 -4.87 -0.14
CA VAL A 54 -9.11 -5.07 -1.20
C VAL A 54 -10.36 -5.72 -0.66
N THR A 55 -11.52 -5.19 -1.03
CA THR A 55 -12.81 -5.76 -0.71
C THR A 55 -13.47 -6.27 -1.98
N ASN A 56 -13.95 -7.49 -1.95
CA ASN A 56 -14.74 -8.03 -3.05
C ASN A 56 -16.21 -7.71 -2.77
N LYS A 57 -16.70 -6.65 -3.38
CA LYS A 57 -18.03 -6.19 -3.09
C LYS A 57 -19.11 -7.04 -3.72
N SER A 58 -18.94 -7.42 -4.97
CA SER A 58 -20.02 -8.07 -5.68
C SER A 58 -19.61 -9.11 -6.72
N VAL A 59 -18.38 -9.57 -6.69
CA VAL A 59 -17.94 -10.57 -7.66
C VAL A 59 -18.20 -11.96 -7.12
N ASP A 60 -18.96 -12.77 -7.85
CA ASP A 60 -19.36 -14.09 -7.39
C ASP A 60 -18.28 -15.15 -7.49
N ARG A 61 -17.05 -14.77 -7.49
CA ARG A 61 -15.94 -15.71 -7.47
C ARG A 61 -14.79 -15.05 -6.70
N GLU A 62 -13.75 -15.80 -6.46
CA GLU A 62 -12.63 -15.26 -5.71
C GLU A 62 -11.86 -14.24 -6.55
N VAL A 63 -11.40 -13.20 -5.90
CA VAL A 63 -10.62 -12.16 -6.56
C VAL A 63 -9.31 -11.96 -5.79
N GLY A 64 -8.38 -11.29 -6.41
CA GLY A 64 -7.09 -11.00 -5.80
C GLY A 64 -6.59 -9.64 -6.23
N LEU A 65 -5.29 -9.44 -6.11
CA LEU A 65 -4.66 -8.18 -6.49
C LEU A 65 -3.25 -8.45 -6.97
N VAL A 66 -2.87 -7.76 -8.04
CA VAL A 66 -1.49 -7.71 -8.48
C VAL A 66 -1.10 -6.24 -8.52
N VAL A 67 0.05 -5.93 -7.95
CA VAL A 67 0.68 -4.62 -8.07
C VAL A 67 1.98 -4.87 -8.82
N ALA A 68 2.25 -4.11 -9.85
CA ALA A 68 3.39 -4.36 -10.72
C ALA A 68 4.08 -3.06 -11.09
N ASN A 69 5.36 -3.16 -11.43
CA ASN A 69 6.07 -2.02 -11.99
C ASN A 69 5.53 -1.81 -13.40
N ALA A 70 5.46 -0.58 -13.87
CA ALA A 70 5.02 -0.32 -15.23
C ALA A 70 6.22 -0.45 -16.17
N THR A 71 5.98 -0.94 -17.38
CA THR A 71 7.01 -1.01 -18.38
C THR A 71 7.07 0.33 -19.12
N ASP A 72 8.06 0.48 -19.99
CA ASP A 72 8.20 1.69 -20.79
C ASP A 72 7.01 1.91 -21.69
N GLU A 73 6.27 0.85 -21.99
CA GLU A 73 5.09 0.95 -22.83
C GLU A 73 3.82 1.21 -22.02
N GLY A 74 3.96 1.41 -20.71
CA GLY A 74 2.81 1.69 -19.87
C GLY A 74 1.98 0.48 -19.52
N LYS A 75 2.55 -0.71 -19.60
CA LYS A 75 1.85 -1.94 -19.23
C LYS A 75 2.42 -2.50 -17.95
N ALA A 76 1.72 -3.47 -17.38
CA ALA A 76 2.22 -4.11 -16.18
C ALA A 76 3.47 -4.94 -16.51
N GLY A 77 4.51 -4.73 -15.74
CA GLY A 77 5.76 -5.49 -15.85
C GLY A 77 5.89 -6.44 -14.69
N ASP A 78 7.05 -6.43 -14.04
CA ASP A 78 7.30 -7.36 -12.95
C ASP A 78 6.37 -7.12 -11.79
N HIS A 79 5.82 -8.20 -11.25
CA HIS A 79 4.92 -8.14 -10.11
C HIS A 79 5.71 -7.84 -8.84
N ILE A 80 5.12 -7.05 -7.97
CA ILE A 80 5.70 -6.78 -6.67
C ILE A 80 5.06 -7.76 -5.72
N GLN A 81 5.83 -8.72 -5.23
CA GLN A 81 5.29 -9.81 -4.43
C GLN A 81 4.60 -9.36 -3.15
N GLU A 82 5.12 -8.34 -2.51
CA GLU A 82 4.50 -7.84 -1.29
C GLU A 82 3.10 -7.27 -1.55
N GLY A 83 2.79 -6.98 -2.79
CA GLY A 83 1.48 -6.46 -3.14
C GLY A 83 0.40 -7.51 -3.28
N TYR A 84 0.75 -8.79 -3.29
CA TYR A 84 -0.26 -9.83 -3.36
C TYR A 84 -1.05 -9.85 -2.05
N LEU A 85 -2.34 -10.15 -2.14
CA LEU A 85 -3.15 -10.30 -0.94
C LEU A 85 -2.74 -11.57 -0.20
N SER A 86 -2.97 -11.58 1.09
CA SER A 86 -2.62 -12.75 1.91
C SER A 86 -3.37 -14.00 1.44
N ASN A 87 -4.53 -13.80 0.84
CA ASN A 87 -5.30 -14.91 0.26
C ASN A 87 -6.29 -14.29 -0.71
N THR A 88 -6.85 -15.12 -1.58
CA THR A 88 -7.92 -14.65 -2.46
C THR A 88 -9.17 -14.46 -1.62
N ILE A 89 -10.08 -13.64 -2.09
CA ILE A 89 -11.26 -13.27 -1.30
C ILE A 89 -12.54 -13.52 -2.06
N LYS A 90 -13.50 -14.05 -1.33
CA LYS A 90 -14.82 -14.32 -1.87
C LYS A 90 -15.67 -13.08 -1.73
N LYS A 91 -16.85 -13.11 -2.36
CA LYS A 91 -17.77 -12.00 -2.30
C LYS A 91 -18.04 -11.61 -0.85
N GLY A 92 -17.94 -10.34 -0.57
CA GLY A 92 -18.17 -9.81 0.76
C GLY A 92 -16.95 -9.82 1.68
N GLU A 93 -15.84 -10.40 1.24
CA GLU A 93 -14.64 -10.49 2.09
C GLU A 93 -13.64 -9.41 1.75
N THR A 94 -12.72 -9.21 2.67
CA THR A 94 -11.64 -8.22 2.53
C THR A 94 -10.33 -8.89 2.93
N ALA A 95 -9.27 -8.60 2.20
CA ALA A 95 -7.94 -9.07 2.56
C ALA A 95 -6.92 -7.97 2.25
N SER A 96 -5.76 -8.08 2.85
CA SER A 96 -4.72 -7.08 2.71
C SER A 96 -3.42 -7.66 2.18
N SER A 97 -2.62 -6.82 1.57
CA SER A 97 -1.28 -7.18 1.16
C SER A 97 -0.32 -6.99 2.32
N GLN A 98 0.93 -7.32 2.11
CA GLN A 98 1.98 -6.94 3.03
C GLN A 98 2.32 -5.48 2.75
N ALA A 99 3.23 -4.91 3.51
CA ALA A 99 3.66 -3.53 3.29
C ALA A 99 4.50 -3.45 2.03
N VAL A 100 4.18 -2.50 1.18
CA VAL A 100 4.86 -2.29 -0.09
C VAL A 100 5.46 -0.90 -0.06
N THR A 101 6.77 -0.80 -0.30
CA THR A 101 7.42 0.50 -0.35
C THR A 101 7.49 0.94 -1.81
N LEU A 102 6.93 2.10 -2.10
CA LEU A 102 6.87 2.62 -3.45
C LEU A 102 7.71 3.87 -3.59
N ALA A 103 8.70 3.78 -4.46
CA ALA A 103 9.54 4.92 -4.82
C ALA A 103 8.83 5.72 -5.92
N PRO A 104 9.27 6.94 -6.21
CA PRO A 104 8.66 7.70 -7.30
C PRO A 104 8.72 6.89 -8.59
N GLY A 105 7.63 6.89 -9.32
CA GLY A 105 7.54 6.15 -10.57
C GLY A 105 6.10 5.77 -10.88
N THR A 106 5.95 4.92 -11.88
CA THR A 106 4.64 4.49 -12.34
C THR A 106 4.50 2.99 -12.13
N TYR A 107 3.35 2.60 -11.63
CA TYR A 107 3.05 1.20 -11.34
C TYR A 107 1.65 0.89 -11.87
N LYS A 108 1.31 -0.39 -11.88
CA LYS A 108 -0.02 -0.83 -12.32
C LYS A 108 -0.63 -1.72 -11.25
N TYR A 109 -1.96 -1.73 -11.19
CA TYR A 109 -2.66 -2.70 -10.35
C TYR A 109 -3.84 -3.27 -11.11
N PHE A 110 -4.15 -4.52 -10.87
CA PHE A 110 -5.22 -5.21 -11.56
C PHE A 110 -5.53 -6.53 -10.85
N CYS A 111 -6.60 -7.18 -11.27
CA CYS A 111 -6.95 -8.49 -10.75
C CYS A 111 -7.05 -9.48 -11.90
N PRO A 112 -6.23 -10.51 -11.92
CA PRO A 112 -6.30 -11.49 -13.00
C PRO A 112 -7.48 -12.43 -12.89
N LEU A 113 -8.01 -12.62 -11.67
CA LEU A 113 -9.11 -13.55 -11.46
C LEU A 113 -10.46 -12.94 -11.81
N ASN A 114 -10.57 -11.64 -11.70
CA ASN A 114 -11.76 -10.89 -12.10
C ASN A 114 -11.25 -9.96 -13.20
N PRO A 115 -11.10 -10.43 -14.43
CA PRO A 115 -10.29 -9.73 -15.43
C PRO A 115 -10.60 -8.23 -15.49
N THR A 116 -9.79 -7.46 -14.83
CA THR A 116 -9.92 -6.01 -14.84
C THR A 116 -8.90 -5.41 -15.78
N PRO A 117 -9.09 -4.17 -16.23
CA PRO A 117 -8.02 -3.46 -16.91
C PRO A 117 -6.85 -3.26 -15.96
N GLU A 118 -5.72 -2.85 -16.51
CA GLU A 118 -4.57 -2.46 -15.70
C GLU A 118 -4.72 -0.99 -15.39
N TYR A 119 -4.85 -0.67 -14.11
CA TYR A 119 -4.99 0.71 -13.67
C TYR A 119 -3.63 1.27 -13.25
N THR A 120 -3.49 2.57 -13.23
CA THR A 120 -2.20 3.20 -12.99
C THR A 120 -2.07 3.75 -11.58
N ILE A 121 -0.91 3.53 -10.98
CA ILE A 121 -0.51 4.18 -9.75
C ILE A 121 0.63 5.12 -10.13
N THR A 122 0.47 6.40 -9.84
CA THR A 122 1.54 7.38 -10.05
C THR A 122 2.07 7.78 -8.69
N VAL A 123 3.37 7.59 -8.46
CA VAL A 123 3.99 7.96 -7.21
C VAL A 123 4.93 9.14 -7.50
N SER A 124 4.65 10.27 -6.88
CA SER A 124 5.45 11.47 -7.09
C SER A 124 5.47 12.31 -5.82
N GLU A 125 6.50 13.11 -5.68
CA GLU A 125 6.67 13.95 -4.49
C GLU A 125 5.77 15.14 -4.46
#